data_c4ad88dc9a1c8f0015c49878cdcd02b5
#
_entry.id   c4ad88dc9a1c8f0015c49878cdcd02b5
#
_cell.length_a   1.000
_cell.length_b   1.000
_cell.length_c   1.000
_cell.angle_alpha   90.00
_cell.angle_beta   90.00
_cell.angle_gamma   90.00
#
_symmetry.space_group_name_H-M   'P 1'
#
loop_
_entity.id
_entity.type
_entity.pdbx_description
1 polymer ?
#
loop_
_entity_poly.entity_id
_entity_poly.type
_entity_poly.pdbx_seq_one_letter_code
_entity_poly.pdbx_strand_id
1 'polypeptide(L)'
;MKLHPGRGAHFTDTTLPIAAHYNRLATAALRVQLAARLEECERQVSTASVWTAALAVIGDEILSGRTQDRNVAQLATWLNEQGIRLAEVRIVPDDPERIVETVNALRATHDYLFTTGGIGPTHDDITVDAIADAFGVPVVIHPEARKILEDYYLDRPGGMTDARLRMARVPEGAELLPNPSSGAPGVKMGNVYILAGVPHIAASMMEALTGTLEGGRPMVSVTVGARAPESDVADLLRETEAAHPGVAIGSYPFFKEGRYGANFVIRSEDERLAHETGEDLAERLREAGYEPVQGGI
;
A
#
# COMPACT_ATOMS: atom_id res chain seq x y z
N MET A 1 -55.97 -78.97 37.05
CA MET A 1 -54.64 -79.21 36.49
C MET A 1 -54.05 -77.81 36.14
N LYS A 2 -53.05 -77.35 36.93
CA LYS A 2 -52.56 -76.01 36.90
C LYS A 2 -51.39 -75.91 35.89
N LEU A 3 -51.42 -74.99 34.93
CA LEU A 3 -50.31 -74.63 34.04
C LEU A 3 -49.72 -73.31 34.51
N HIS A 4 -48.41 -73.32 34.75
CA HIS A 4 -47.60 -72.17 35.13
C HIS A 4 -47.25 -71.33 33.89
N PRO A 5 -47.21 -69.98 33.98
CA PRO A 5 -46.72 -69.13 32.92
C PRO A 5 -45.17 -68.95 32.95
N GLY A 6 -44.60 -68.94 31.74
CA GLY A 6 -43.19 -68.84 31.48
C GLY A 6 -42.60 -67.41 31.76
N ARG A 7 -41.32 -67.41 32.12
CA ARG A 7 -40.49 -66.24 32.44
C ARG A 7 -40.27 -65.40 31.17
N GLY A 8 -40.62 -64.13 31.23
CA GLY A 8 -40.19 -63.12 30.24
C GLY A 8 -38.71 -62.76 30.41
N ALA A 9 -37.95 -62.84 29.35
CA ALA A 9 -36.56 -62.38 29.30
C ALA A 9 -36.52 -60.84 29.18
N HIS A 10 -36.01 -60.16 30.19
CA HIS A 10 -35.65 -58.75 30.10
C HIS A 10 -34.42 -58.58 29.21
N PHE A 11 -34.58 -58.05 27.97
CA PHE A 11 -33.47 -57.48 27.20
C PHE A 11 -33.18 -56.08 27.76
N THR A 12 -32.11 -55.94 28.45
CA THR A 12 -31.57 -54.62 28.81
C THR A 12 -30.90 -54.03 27.58
N ASP A 13 -31.43 -52.96 27.06
CA ASP A 13 -30.92 -52.16 25.94
C ASP A 13 -29.66 -51.40 26.43
N THR A 14 -28.49 -51.96 26.17
CA THR A 14 -27.18 -51.45 26.57
C THR A 14 -26.48 -50.67 25.46
N THR A 15 -27.22 -50.34 24.34
CA THR A 15 -26.60 -49.69 23.16
C THR A 15 -26.65 -48.16 23.13
N LEU A 16 -27.44 -47.52 24.00
CA LEU A 16 -27.60 -46.06 24.05
C LEU A 16 -26.39 -45.23 24.56
N PRO A 17 -25.52 -45.71 25.48
CA PRO A 17 -24.40 -44.89 25.95
C PRO A 17 -23.23 -44.81 24.96
N ILE A 18 -23.03 -45.82 24.09
CA ILE A 18 -21.86 -45.90 23.19
C ILE A 18 -22.01 -44.92 22.02
N ALA A 19 -23.19 -44.83 21.40
CA ALA A 19 -23.43 -43.89 20.29
C ALA A 19 -23.33 -42.40 20.71
N ALA A 20 -23.80 -42.07 21.92
CA ALA A 20 -23.69 -40.73 22.49
C ALA A 20 -22.22 -40.38 22.86
N HIS A 21 -21.40 -41.35 23.19
CA HIS A 21 -19.98 -41.15 23.48
C HIS A 21 -19.17 -40.95 22.20
N TYR A 22 -19.43 -41.73 21.15
CA TYR A 22 -18.81 -41.56 19.82
C TYR A 22 -19.19 -40.22 19.16
N ASN A 23 -20.43 -39.75 19.28
CA ASN A 23 -20.85 -38.45 18.78
C ASN A 23 -20.20 -37.29 19.51
N ARG A 24 -19.95 -37.40 20.82
CA ARG A 24 -19.20 -36.37 21.58
C ARG A 24 -17.71 -36.34 21.23
N LEU A 25 -17.10 -37.48 20.98
CA LEU A 25 -15.71 -37.56 20.55
C LEU A 25 -15.52 -37.06 19.12
N ALA A 26 -16.44 -37.38 18.21
CA ALA A 26 -16.43 -36.86 16.83
C ALA A 26 -16.60 -35.33 16.78
N THR A 27 -17.49 -34.76 17.59
CA THR A 27 -17.65 -33.32 17.72
C THR A 27 -16.46 -32.62 18.38
N ALA A 28 -15.81 -33.28 19.34
CA ALA A 28 -14.57 -32.74 19.96
C ALA A 28 -13.39 -32.76 18.98
N ALA A 29 -13.20 -33.87 18.25
CA ALA A 29 -12.17 -33.96 17.20
C ALA A 29 -12.40 -32.93 16.07
N LEU A 30 -13.64 -32.71 15.64
CA LEU A 30 -13.98 -31.71 14.63
C LEU A 30 -13.72 -30.29 15.12
N ARG A 31 -13.98 -30.00 16.40
CA ARG A 31 -13.67 -28.71 17.03
C ARG A 31 -12.16 -28.47 17.13
N VAL A 32 -11.37 -29.47 17.47
CA VAL A 32 -9.91 -29.39 17.51
C VAL A 32 -9.35 -29.16 16.11
N GLN A 33 -9.86 -29.86 15.09
CA GLN A 33 -9.44 -29.63 13.70
C GLN A 33 -9.84 -28.24 13.18
N LEU A 34 -11.00 -27.74 13.56
CA LEU A 34 -11.45 -26.41 13.18
C LEU A 34 -10.61 -25.32 13.88
N ALA A 35 -10.32 -25.50 15.17
CA ALA A 35 -9.45 -24.60 15.92
C ALA A 35 -8.02 -24.58 15.35
N ALA A 36 -7.44 -25.74 15.04
CA ALA A 36 -6.12 -25.82 14.40
C ALA A 36 -6.08 -25.16 13.01
N ARG A 37 -7.16 -25.31 12.21
CA ARG A 37 -7.27 -24.60 10.92
C ARG A 37 -7.44 -23.11 11.08
N LEU A 38 -8.17 -22.65 12.08
CA LEU A 38 -8.29 -21.24 12.41
C LEU A 38 -6.96 -20.65 12.86
N GLU A 39 -6.23 -21.34 13.74
CA GLU A 39 -4.88 -20.92 14.16
C GLU A 39 -3.86 -20.94 13.02
N GLU A 40 -4.00 -21.84 12.05
CA GLU A 40 -3.14 -21.88 10.87
C GLU A 40 -3.51 -20.77 9.87
N CYS A 41 -4.79 -20.47 9.73
CA CYS A 41 -5.30 -19.33 8.95
C CYS A 41 -4.88 -17.99 9.60
N GLU A 42 -5.00 -17.86 10.92
CA GLU A 42 -4.53 -16.69 11.68
C GLU A 42 -3.01 -16.52 11.61
N ARG A 43 -2.23 -17.61 11.65
CA ARG A 43 -0.78 -17.55 11.41
C ARG A 43 -0.43 -17.14 9.99
N GLN A 44 -1.15 -17.62 8.98
CA GLN A 44 -0.95 -17.20 7.58
C GLN A 44 -1.34 -15.74 7.34
N VAL A 45 -2.36 -15.23 8.02
CA VAL A 45 -2.74 -13.81 7.98
C VAL A 45 -1.71 -12.93 8.72
N SER A 46 -1.14 -13.42 9.81
CA SER A 46 -0.13 -12.70 10.62
C SER A 46 1.26 -12.64 9.97
N THR A 47 1.53 -13.43 8.92
CA THR A 47 2.82 -13.46 8.20
C THR A 47 2.75 -12.84 6.80
N ALA A 48 1.64 -12.22 6.41
CA ALA A 48 1.60 -11.40 5.21
C ALA A 48 2.57 -10.23 5.41
N SER A 49 3.78 -10.35 4.85
CA SER A 49 4.76 -9.26 4.84
C SER A 49 4.12 -8.05 4.16
N VAL A 50 4.02 -6.95 4.91
CA VAL A 50 3.54 -5.69 4.34
C VAL A 50 4.58 -5.22 3.32
N TRP A 51 4.22 -5.23 2.04
CA TRP A 51 5.06 -4.67 0.99
C TRP A 51 5.26 -3.18 1.21
N THR A 52 6.51 -2.74 1.16
CA THR A 52 6.89 -1.35 1.44
C THR A 52 7.57 -0.70 0.27
N ALA A 53 7.29 0.58 0.08
CA ALA A 53 7.97 1.42 -0.88
C ALA A 53 8.52 2.67 -0.21
N ALA A 54 9.60 3.20 -0.77
CA ALA A 54 10.09 4.54 -0.48
C ALA A 54 10.06 5.41 -1.74
N LEU A 55 10.04 6.73 -1.54
CA LEU A 55 10.14 7.72 -2.62
C LEU A 55 11.29 8.69 -2.35
N ALA A 56 12.16 8.88 -3.33
CA ALA A 56 13.11 9.98 -3.37
C ALA A 56 12.63 11.02 -4.41
N VAL A 57 12.23 12.18 -3.94
CA VAL A 57 11.91 13.34 -4.78
C VAL A 57 13.20 14.12 -4.98
N ILE A 58 13.65 14.24 -6.22
CA ILE A 58 14.90 14.89 -6.59
C ILE A 58 14.58 16.20 -7.31
N GLY A 59 15.04 17.32 -6.78
CA GLY A 59 14.81 18.62 -7.38
C GLY A 59 14.97 19.78 -6.40
N ASP A 60 15.87 20.71 -6.73
CA ASP A 60 16.08 21.96 -6.01
C ASP A 60 14.86 22.87 -5.99
N GLU A 61 13.99 22.78 -7.00
CA GLU A 61 12.75 23.57 -7.10
C GLU A 61 11.73 23.21 -6.01
N ILE A 62 11.76 21.96 -5.53
CA ILE A 62 10.91 21.52 -4.42
C ILE A 62 11.46 22.07 -3.09
N LEU A 63 12.77 21.94 -2.87
CA LEU A 63 13.45 22.42 -1.66
C LEU A 63 13.40 23.94 -1.52
N SER A 64 13.49 24.66 -2.66
CA SER A 64 13.37 26.13 -2.68
C SER A 64 11.93 26.64 -2.57
N GLY A 65 10.92 25.76 -2.58
CA GLY A 65 9.50 26.12 -2.54
C GLY A 65 8.98 26.74 -3.85
N ARG A 66 9.77 26.72 -4.93
CA ARG A 66 9.34 27.24 -6.24
C ARG A 66 8.24 26.37 -6.83
N THR A 67 8.31 25.06 -6.61
CA THR A 67 7.34 24.08 -7.08
C THR A 67 6.82 23.28 -5.88
N GLN A 68 5.51 23.10 -5.81
CA GLN A 68 4.90 22.19 -4.84
C GLN A 68 4.90 20.77 -5.42
N ASP A 69 5.44 19.82 -4.66
CA ASP A 69 5.38 18.41 -5.04
C ASP A 69 3.93 17.90 -5.08
N ARG A 70 3.65 17.08 -6.09
CA ARG A 70 2.38 16.36 -6.26
C ARG A 70 2.59 14.85 -6.44
N ASN A 71 3.82 14.41 -6.67
CA ASN A 71 4.15 13.03 -6.95
C ASN A 71 4.01 12.17 -5.69
N VAL A 72 4.32 12.72 -4.51
CA VAL A 72 4.15 12.02 -3.22
C VAL A 72 2.72 11.54 -3.05
N ALA A 73 1.73 12.42 -3.19
CA ALA A 73 0.32 12.07 -3.01
C ALA A 73 -0.18 11.09 -4.08
N GLN A 74 0.22 11.29 -5.34
CA GLN A 74 -0.15 10.40 -6.45
C GLN A 74 0.42 9.00 -6.26
N LEU A 75 1.72 8.90 -5.94
CA LEU A 75 2.39 7.62 -5.71
C LEU A 75 1.81 6.89 -4.49
N ALA A 76 1.56 7.60 -3.38
CA ALA A 76 0.97 7.02 -2.18
C ALA A 76 -0.41 6.41 -2.45
N THR A 77 -1.26 7.10 -3.23
CA THR A 77 -2.58 6.60 -3.61
C THR A 77 -2.46 5.37 -4.50
N TRP A 78 -1.66 5.46 -5.57
CA TRP A 78 -1.47 4.38 -6.52
C TRP A 78 -0.85 3.13 -5.87
N LEU A 79 0.16 3.27 -5.00
CA LEU A 79 0.76 2.15 -4.26
C LEU A 79 -0.25 1.48 -3.32
N ASN A 80 -1.09 2.27 -2.64
CA ASN A 80 -2.12 1.73 -1.75
C ASN A 80 -3.11 0.84 -2.52
N GLU A 81 -3.48 1.21 -3.75
CA GLU A 81 -4.32 0.40 -4.63
C GLU A 81 -3.65 -0.92 -5.05
N GLN A 82 -2.30 -0.95 -5.07
CA GLN A 82 -1.51 -2.16 -5.33
C GLN A 82 -1.23 -2.99 -4.05
N GLY A 83 -1.73 -2.56 -2.88
CA GLY A 83 -1.44 -3.20 -1.61
C GLY A 83 0.00 -2.99 -1.12
N ILE A 84 0.63 -1.88 -1.52
CA ILE A 84 1.99 -1.50 -1.15
C ILE A 84 1.93 -0.22 -0.32
N ARG A 85 2.61 -0.20 0.84
CA ARG A 85 2.65 0.97 1.70
C ARG A 85 3.82 1.88 1.35
N LEU A 86 3.56 3.14 1.02
CA LEU A 86 4.59 4.17 0.99
C LEU A 86 5.04 4.45 2.44
N ALA A 87 6.21 3.96 2.82
CA ALA A 87 6.69 3.97 4.20
C ALA A 87 7.61 5.17 4.49
N GLU A 88 8.35 5.65 3.47
CA GLU A 88 9.30 6.75 3.63
C GLU A 88 9.34 7.62 2.38
N VAL A 89 9.48 8.94 2.58
CA VAL A 89 9.72 9.92 1.52
C VAL A 89 10.90 10.79 1.90
N ARG A 90 11.85 10.94 0.98
CA ARG A 90 12.94 11.91 1.10
C ARG A 90 12.90 12.89 -0.06
N ILE A 91 13.11 14.17 0.23
CA ILE A 91 13.29 15.22 -0.77
C ILE A 91 14.76 15.61 -0.72
N VAL A 92 15.44 15.52 -1.85
CA VAL A 92 16.88 15.74 -1.95
C VAL A 92 17.21 16.73 -3.09
N PRO A 93 18.30 17.49 -2.95
CA PRO A 93 18.75 18.39 -4.01
C PRO A 93 19.26 17.61 -5.23
N ASP A 94 19.44 18.33 -6.34
CA ASP A 94 20.14 17.87 -7.53
C ASP A 94 21.64 17.79 -7.28
N ASP A 95 22.04 16.95 -6.30
CA ASP A 95 23.41 16.72 -5.88
C ASP A 95 23.73 15.21 -5.98
N PRO A 96 24.75 14.82 -6.77
CA PRO A 96 25.04 13.41 -7.01
C PRO A 96 25.30 12.60 -5.74
N GLU A 97 26.06 13.14 -4.79
CA GLU A 97 26.42 12.43 -3.54
C GLU A 97 25.18 12.19 -2.68
N ARG A 98 24.30 13.19 -2.58
CA ARG A 98 23.05 13.10 -1.82
C ARG A 98 22.06 12.12 -2.45
N ILE A 99 21.98 12.09 -3.78
CA ILE A 99 21.14 11.13 -4.49
C ILE A 99 21.66 9.71 -4.25
N VAL A 100 22.98 9.47 -4.42
CA VAL A 100 23.61 8.15 -4.20
C VAL A 100 23.39 7.66 -2.77
N GLU A 101 23.63 8.50 -1.76
CA GLU A 101 23.41 8.20 -0.34
C GLU A 101 21.95 7.79 -0.10
N THR A 102 21.00 8.59 -0.61
CA THR A 102 19.56 8.36 -0.44
C THR A 102 19.09 7.08 -1.11
N VAL A 103 19.50 6.87 -2.36
CA VAL A 103 19.16 5.66 -3.12
C VAL A 103 19.68 4.41 -2.42
N ASN A 104 20.95 4.40 -1.98
CA ASN A 104 21.53 3.26 -1.28
C ASN A 104 20.84 2.96 0.05
N ALA A 105 20.50 3.99 0.83
CA ALA A 105 19.81 3.82 2.10
C ALA A 105 18.39 3.26 1.91
N LEU A 106 17.60 3.82 0.97
CA LEU A 106 16.21 3.48 0.79
C LEU A 106 16.03 2.12 0.09
N ARG A 107 16.82 1.82 -0.96
CA ARG A 107 16.72 0.54 -1.68
C ARG A 107 17.12 -0.67 -0.84
N ALA A 108 17.92 -0.45 0.21
CA ALA A 108 18.36 -1.53 1.11
C ALA A 108 17.31 -1.92 2.15
N THR A 109 16.33 -1.05 2.41
CA THR A 109 15.38 -1.19 3.53
C THR A 109 13.91 -1.30 3.10
N HIS A 110 13.62 -1.12 1.81
CA HIS A 110 12.26 -1.21 1.26
C HIS A 110 12.22 -2.17 0.07
N ASP A 111 11.07 -2.77 -0.15
CA ASP A 111 10.86 -3.70 -1.28
C ASP A 111 10.95 -2.95 -2.62
N TYR A 112 10.49 -1.70 -2.65
CA TYR A 112 10.52 -0.81 -3.80
C TYR A 112 11.06 0.56 -3.44
N LEU A 113 11.88 1.13 -4.33
CA LEU A 113 12.27 2.53 -4.30
C LEU A 113 11.80 3.21 -5.60
N PHE A 114 11.03 4.25 -5.46
CA PHE A 114 10.69 5.14 -6.57
C PHE A 114 11.53 6.41 -6.48
N THR A 115 11.94 6.95 -7.62
CA THR A 115 12.51 8.30 -7.71
C THR A 115 11.70 9.14 -8.69
N THR A 116 11.54 10.43 -8.41
CA THR A 116 10.92 11.39 -9.32
C THR A 116 11.80 12.60 -9.50
N GLY A 117 12.00 13.04 -10.74
CA GLY A 117 12.82 14.19 -11.09
C GLY A 117 14.20 13.83 -11.67
N GLY A 118 14.84 14.79 -12.32
CA GLY A 118 16.21 14.72 -12.83
C GLY A 118 16.46 13.70 -13.95
N ILE A 119 15.46 13.41 -14.80
CA ILE A 119 15.58 12.49 -15.95
C ILE A 119 15.29 13.14 -17.30
N GLY A 120 15.24 14.44 -17.35
CA GLY A 120 14.98 15.22 -18.54
C GLY A 120 16.21 15.41 -19.44
N PRO A 121 16.12 16.33 -20.41
CA PRO A 121 17.15 16.56 -21.42
C PRO A 121 18.22 17.59 -20.98
N THR A 122 18.10 18.19 -19.79
CA THR A 122 18.91 19.32 -19.38
C THR A 122 20.17 18.89 -18.65
N HIS A 123 21.07 19.80 -18.35
CA HIS A 123 22.38 19.46 -17.77
C HIS A 123 22.29 19.15 -16.25
N ASP A 124 21.24 19.61 -15.60
CA ASP A 124 20.87 19.36 -14.21
C ASP A 124 20.09 18.06 -14.02
N ASP A 125 19.68 17.39 -15.10
CA ASP A 125 19.09 16.05 -15.05
C ASP A 125 20.18 15.00 -14.82
N ILE A 126 20.48 14.71 -13.55
CA ILE A 126 21.60 13.89 -13.12
C ILE A 126 21.17 12.60 -12.41
N THR A 127 19.87 12.36 -12.25
CA THR A 127 19.34 11.20 -11.50
C THR A 127 19.82 9.87 -12.06
N VAL A 128 19.84 9.72 -13.39
CA VAL A 128 20.30 8.49 -14.06
C VAL A 128 21.78 8.23 -13.75
N ASP A 129 22.63 9.26 -13.79
CA ASP A 129 24.06 9.16 -13.49
C ASP A 129 24.28 8.75 -12.03
N ALA A 130 23.62 9.43 -11.10
CA ALA A 130 23.74 9.15 -9.67
C ALA A 130 23.23 7.72 -9.31
N ILE A 131 22.16 7.23 -9.98
CA ILE A 131 21.70 5.86 -9.76
C ILE A 131 22.67 4.85 -10.35
N ALA A 132 23.27 5.12 -11.52
CA ALA A 132 24.31 4.26 -12.07
C ALA A 132 25.52 4.16 -11.11
N ASP A 133 25.94 5.28 -10.53
CA ASP A 133 27.00 5.33 -9.50
C ASP A 133 26.60 4.53 -8.25
N ALA A 134 25.34 4.66 -7.77
CA ALA A 134 24.84 3.90 -6.63
C ALA A 134 24.87 2.37 -6.86
N PHE A 135 24.77 1.93 -8.11
CA PHE A 135 24.86 0.52 -8.50
C PHE A 135 26.26 0.10 -8.96
N GLY A 136 27.19 1.04 -9.10
CA GLY A 136 28.57 0.77 -9.56
C GLY A 136 28.65 0.32 -11.02
N VAL A 137 27.74 0.82 -11.88
CA VAL A 137 27.66 0.50 -13.30
C VAL A 137 27.81 1.73 -14.18
N PRO A 138 28.31 1.62 -15.43
CA PRO A 138 28.37 2.77 -16.32
C PRO A 138 26.97 3.19 -16.82
N VAL A 139 26.89 4.44 -17.27
CA VAL A 139 25.71 4.93 -18.03
C VAL A 139 25.92 4.66 -19.51
N VAL A 140 24.91 4.07 -20.15
CA VAL A 140 24.92 3.76 -21.58
C VAL A 140 23.71 4.37 -22.30
N ILE A 141 23.81 4.57 -23.61
CA ILE A 141 22.64 4.86 -24.45
C ILE A 141 21.91 3.53 -24.73
N HIS A 142 20.69 3.38 -24.21
CA HIS A 142 19.88 2.19 -24.46
C HIS A 142 19.36 2.19 -25.90
N PRO A 143 19.63 1.12 -26.70
CA PRO A 143 19.25 1.11 -28.13
C PRO A 143 17.75 1.28 -28.35
N GLU A 144 16.92 0.60 -27.55
CA GLU A 144 15.46 0.68 -27.64
C GLU A 144 14.94 2.07 -27.21
N ALA A 145 15.46 2.63 -26.09
CA ALA A 145 15.10 3.98 -25.66
C ALA A 145 15.44 5.02 -26.72
N ARG A 146 16.61 4.90 -27.36
CA ARG A 146 17.00 5.74 -28.48
C ARG A 146 16.00 5.63 -29.63
N LYS A 147 15.63 4.42 -30.01
CA LYS A 147 14.67 4.18 -31.09
C LYS A 147 13.30 4.78 -30.77
N ILE A 148 12.79 4.58 -29.56
CA ILE A 148 11.52 5.15 -29.09
C ILE A 148 11.55 6.67 -29.22
N LEU A 149 12.65 7.31 -28.81
CA LEU A 149 12.79 8.77 -28.92
C LEU A 149 12.93 9.23 -30.37
N GLU A 150 13.69 8.54 -31.21
CA GLU A 150 13.81 8.83 -32.65
C GLU A 150 12.43 8.77 -33.32
N ASP A 151 11.64 7.74 -33.06
CA ASP A 151 10.27 7.58 -33.58
C ASP A 151 9.34 8.66 -33.03
N TYR A 152 9.43 8.98 -31.73
CA TYR A 152 8.60 10.01 -31.08
C TYR A 152 8.88 11.42 -31.61
N TYR A 153 10.14 11.75 -31.96
CA TYR A 153 10.54 13.06 -32.45
C TYR A 153 10.59 13.19 -33.98
N LEU A 154 10.30 12.10 -34.72
CA LEU A 154 10.41 12.09 -36.19
C LEU A 154 9.67 13.23 -36.87
N ASP A 155 8.40 13.44 -36.50
CA ASP A 155 7.53 14.46 -37.08
C ASP A 155 7.39 15.72 -36.21
N ARG A 156 8.21 15.86 -35.16
CA ARG A 156 8.15 16.98 -34.23
C ARG A 156 9.17 18.05 -34.59
N PRO A 157 8.85 19.36 -34.39
CA PRO A 157 9.78 20.44 -34.67
C PRO A 157 11.15 20.22 -33.99
N GLY A 158 12.21 20.38 -34.76
CA GLY A 158 13.60 20.21 -34.27
C GLY A 158 14.12 18.78 -34.30
N GLY A 159 13.27 17.78 -34.55
CA GLY A 159 13.70 16.37 -34.66
C GLY A 159 14.49 15.84 -33.45
N MET A 160 15.28 14.81 -33.65
CA MET A 160 16.19 14.30 -32.62
C MET A 160 17.39 15.22 -32.44
N THR A 161 17.72 15.57 -31.20
CA THR A 161 18.89 16.41 -30.84
C THR A 161 19.72 15.70 -29.78
N ASP A 162 20.99 16.14 -29.56
CA ASP A 162 21.85 15.60 -28.51
C ASP A 162 21.20 15.75 -27.11
N ALA A 163 20.52 16.86 -26.86
CA ALA A 163 19.78 17.06 -25.61
C ALA A 163 18.65 16.01 -25.45
N ARG A 164 17.88 15.75 -26.50
CA ARG A 164 16.83 14.72 -26.49
C ARG A 164 17.40 13.32 -26.35
N LEU A 165 18.58 13.06 -26.96
CA LEU A 165 19.26 11.78 -26.84
C LEU A 165 19.71 11.48 -25.41
N ARG A 166 19.96 12.50 -24.58
CA ARG A 166 20.27 12.28 -23.15
C ARG A 166 19.19 11.48 -22.41
N MET A 167 17.93 11.60 -22.81
CA MET A 167 16.82 10.84 -22.21
C MET A 167 16.82 9.34 -22.59
N ALA A 168 17.73 8.90 -23.47
CA ALA A 168 17.97 7.48 -23.74
C ALA A 168 19.11 6.90 -22.89
N ARG A 169 19.71 7.68 -22.01
CA ARG A 169 20.76 7.24 -21.09
C ARG A 169 20.16 6.45 -19.95
N VAL A 170 20.74 5.30 -19.66
CA VAL A 170 20.30 4.42 -18.56
C VAL A 170 21.52 3.79 -17.90
N PRO A 171 21.45 3.37 -16.62
CA PRO A 171 22.45 2.48 -16.03
C PRO A 171 22.57 1.19 -16.86
N GLU A 172 23.76 0.68 -17.07
CA GLU A 172 23.97 -0.57 -17.80
C GLU A 172 23.24 -1.73 -17.10
N GLY A 173 22.45 -2.49 -17.89
CA GLY A 173 21.63 -3.59 -17.37
C GLY A 173 20.25 -3.20 -16.83
N ALA A 174 19.89 -1.92 -16.92
CA ALA A 174 18.57 -1.47 -16.53
C ALA A 174 17.48 -1.87 -17.53
N GLU A 175 16.26 -2.02 -17.06
CA GLU A 175 15.05 -2.25 -17.84
C GLU A 175 14.34 -0.91 -18.15
N LEU A 176 13.67 -0.81 -19.29
CA LEU A 176 12.87 0.36 -19.64
C LEU A 176 11.46 0.25 -19.06
N LEU A 177 10.96 1.35 -18.51
CA LEU A 177 9.59 1.49 -18.08
C LEU A 177 8.76 2.25 -19.12
N PRO A 178 7.53 1.80 -19.42
CA PRO A 178 6.66 2.47 -20.36
C PRO A 178 6.34 3.90 -19.93
N ASN A 179 6.35 4.83 -20.90
CA ASN A 179 5.86 6.19 -20.72
C ASN A 179 4.94 6.57 -21.86
N PRO A 180 3.64 6.29 -21.74
CA PRO A 180 2.67 6.63 -22.79
C PRO A 180 2.50 8.12 -23.04
N SER A 181 2.86 8.97 -22.08
CA SER A 181 2.59 10.40 -22.11
C SER A 181 3.60 11.22 -22.92
N SER A 182 4.91 10.93 -22.81
CA SER A 182 5.96 11.77 -23.40
C SER A 182 6.97 11.04 -24.27
N GLY A 183 6.85 9.73 -24.41
CA GLY A 183 7.74 8.91 -25.23
C GLY A 183 9.13 8.64 -24.62
N ALA A 184 9.64 9.48 -23.72
CA ALA A 184 10.88 9.20 -23.01
C ALA A 184 10.64 8.15 -21.94
N PRO A 185 11.21 6.91 -22.06
CA PRO A 185 10.92 5.83 -21.12
C PRO A 185 11.44 6.17 -19.72
N GLY A 186 10.80 5.61 -18.70
CA GLY A 186 11.41 5.51 -17.37
C GLY A 186 12.40 4.35 -17.33
N VAL A 187 13.00 4.15 -16.19
CA VAL A 187 14.07 3.17 -16.01
C VAL A 187 13.85 2.37 -14.72
N LYS A 188 14.11 1.06 -14.77
CA LYS A 188 14.15 0.20 -13.59
C LYS A 188 15.53 -0.43 -13.46
N MET A 189 16.11 -0.30 -12.26
CA MET A 189 17.37 -0.94 -11.90
C MET A 189 17.23 -1.65 -10.56
N GLY A 190 17.24 -2.98 -10.56
CA GLY A 190 16.92 -3.76 -9.37
C GLY A 190 15.51 -3.44 -8.84
N ASN A 191 15.42 -3.00 -7.59
CA ASN A 191 14.16 -2.55 -6.98
C ASN A 191 13.93 -1.02 -7.07
N VAL A 192 14.73 -0.30 -7.88
CA VAL A 192 14.64 1.15 -8.07
C VAL A 192 13.91 1.48 -9.37
N TYR A 193 12.85 2.27 -9.28
CA TYR A 193 12.00 2.73 -10.38
C TYR A 193 12.16 4.23 -10.56
N ILE A 194 12.71 4.63 -11.69
CA ILE A 194 13.08 6.02 -11.99
C ILE A 194 11.97 6.62 -12.87
N LEU A 195 11.22 7.55 -12.30
CA LEU A 195 10.08 8.19 -12.95
C LEU A 195 10.34 9.67 -13.24
N ALA A 196 9.57 10.24 -14.16
CA ALA A 196 9.64 11.66 -14.47
C ALA A 196 9.21 12.55 -13.28
N GLY A 197 9.79 13.75 -13.17
CA GLY A 197 9.40 14.75 -12.18
C GLY A 197 8.04 15.40 -12.46
N VAL A 198 7.65 15.50 -13.74
CA VAL A 198 6.40 16.15 -14.16
C VAL A 198 5.19 15.29 -13.74
N PRO A 199 4.26 15.80 -12.91
CA PRO A 199 3.26 14.98 -12.24
C PRO A 199 2.36 14.14 -13.15
N HIS A 200 1.88 14.69 -14.26
CA HIS A 200 1.02 13.94 -15.18
C HIS A 200 1.79 12.87 -15.97
N ILE A 201 3.09 13.06 -16.19
CA ILE A 201 3.96 12.05 -16.80
C ILE A 201 4.25 10.92 -15.81
N ALA A 202 4.61 11.27 -14.58
CA ALA A 202 4.82 10.30 -13.52
C ALA A 202 3.57 9.43 -13.27
N ALA A 203 2.39 10.05 -13.23
CA ALA A 203 1.12 9.33 -13.08
C ALA A 203 0.88 8.34 -14.22
N SER A 204 1.12 8.75 -15.48
CA SER A 204 1.00 7.86 -16.65
C SER A 204 1.98 6.70 -16.62
N MET A 205 3.20 6.91 -16.09
CA MET A 205 4.19 5.85 -15.90
C MET A 205 3.78 4.87 -14.79
N MET A 206 3.26 5.38 -13.65
CA MET A 206 2.72 4.55 -12.56
C MET A 206 1.55 3.70 -13.06
N GLU A 207 0.60 4.28 -13.80
CA GLU A 207 -0.54 3.56 -14.37
C GLU A 207 -0.10 2.41 -15.28
N ALA A 208 0.93 2.63 -16.10
CA ALA A 208 1.49 1.60 -16.97
C ALA A 208 2.17 0.44 -16.19
N LEU A 209 2.50 0.64 -14.91
CA LEU A 209 3.06 -0.37 -14.01
C LEU A 209 1.98 -1.09 -13.18
N THR A 210 0.71 -0.69 -13.28
CA THR A 210 -0.39 -1.30 -12.52
C THR A 210 -0.46 -2.81 -12.76
N GLY A 211 -0.48 -3.59 -11.67
CA GLY A 211 -0.52 -5.05 -11.71
C GLY A 211 0.79 -5.74 -12.09
N THR A 212 1.90 -4.99 -12.26
CA THR A 212 3.23 -5.58 -12.53
C THR A 212 4.08 -5.74 -11.27
N LEU A 213 3.73 -5.06 -10.20
CA LEU A 213 4.42 -5.14 -8.92
C LEU A 213 3.81 -6.26 -8.06
N GLU A 214 4.66 -6.93 -7.29
CA GLU A 214 4.19 -7.80 -6.22
C GLU A 214 3.68 -6.91 -5.09
N GLY A 215 2.47 -7.18 -4.60
CA GLY A 215 1.83 -6.38 -3.56
C GLY A 215 1.03 -7.26 -2.61
N GLY A 216 0.62 -6.63 -1.50
CA GLY A 216 -0.26 -7.23 -0.52
C GLY A 216 -1.75 -6.98 -0.84
N ARG A 217 -2.56 -6.98 0.21
CA ARG A 217 -3.95 -6.56 0.10
C ARG A 217 -4.03 -5.03 0.16
N PRO A 218 -4.84 -4.40 -0.71
CA PRO A 218 -5.10 -2.98 -0.60
C PRO A 218 -5.64 -2.60 0.77
N MET A 219 -5.18 -1.48 1.32
CA MET A 219 -5.71 -0.94 2.56
C MET A 219 -7.08 -0.32 2.30
N VAL A 220 -8.11 -0.83 2.94
CA VAL A 220 -9.45 -0.24 2.92
C VAL A 220 -9.53 0.87 3.96
N SER A 221 -10.23 1.95 3.61
CA SER A 221 -10.45 3.09 4.50
C SER A 221 -11.93 3.38 4.64
N VAL A 222 -12.41 3.44 5.89
CA VAL A 222 -13.77 3.88 6.24
C VAL A 222 -13.66 5.19 7.01
N THR A 223 -14.46 6.18 6.66
CA THR A 223 -14.42 7.49 7.31
C THR A 223 -15.71 7.75 8.10
N VAL A 224 -15.55 8.19 9.35
CA VAL A 224 -16.63 8.67 10.19
C VAL A 224 -16.29 10.10 10.61
N GLY A 225 -17.12 11.07 10.22
CA GLY A 225 -16.96 12.48 10.63
C GLY A 225 -17.81 12.81 11.85
N ALA A 226 -17.32 13.73 12.71
CA ALA A 226 -18.13 14.30 13.76
C ALA A 226 -17.75 15.76 14.04
N ARG A 227 -18.72 16.56 14.52
CA ARG A 227 -18.50 17.92 15.05
C ARG A 227 -18.00 17.83 16.51
N ALA A 228 -16.87 17.13 16.69
CA ALA A 228 -16.24 16.88 17.98
C ALA A 228 -14.81 17.45 17.97
N PRO A 229 -14.37 18.17 19.00
CA PRO A 229 -12.96 18.49 19.21
C PRO A 229 -12.17 17.18 19.41
N GLU A 230 -10.98 17.06 18.79
CA GLU A 230 -10.14 15.86 18.92
C GLU A 230 -9.81 15.51 20.37
N SER A 231 -9.59 16.52 21.23
CA SER A 231 -9.30 16.33 22.65
C SER A 231 -10.41 15.59 23.40
N ASP A 232 -11.65 15.81 23.01
CA ASP A 232 -12.82 15.29 23.73
C ASP A 232 -13.08 13.81 23.39
N VAL A 233 -12.58 13.36 22.24
CA VAL A 233 -12.77 11.99 21.73
C VAL A 233 -11.48 11.16 21.65
N ALA A 234 -10.35 11.71 22.10
CA ALA A 234 -9.04 11.05 22.01
C ALA A 234 -9.01 9.69 22.71
N ASP A 235 -9.58 9.59 23.91
CA ASP A 235 -9.65 8.33 24.65
C ASP A 235 -10.59 7.33 23.96
N LEU A 236 -11.73 7.79 23.45
CA LEU A 236 -12.68 6.97 22.72
C LEU A 236 -12.04 6.37 21.45
N LEU A 237 -11.26 7.16 20.68
CA LEU A 237 -10.55 6.68 19.50
C LEU A 237 -9.52 5.61 19.86
N ARG A 238 -8.71 5.85 20.92
CA ARG A 238 -7.71 4.90 21.39
C ARG A 238 -8.34 3.59 21.86
N GLU A 239 -9.45 3.66 22.59
CA GLU A 239 -10.17 2.47 23.07
C GLU A 239 -10.81 1.69 21.94
N THR A 240 -11.37 2.38 20.95
CA THR A 240 -11.94 1.74 19.75
C THR A 240 -10.85 1.02 18.94
N GLU A 241 -9.69 1.67 18.72
CA GLU A 241 -8.55 1.04 18.02
C GLU A 241 -8.04 -0.18 18.79
N ALA A 242 -7.88 -0.09 20.10
CA ALA A 242 -7.42 -1.19 20.95
C ALA A 242 -8.41 -2.37 20.97
N ALA A 243 -9.71 -2.12 20.84
CA ALA A 243 -10.74 -3.17 20.79
C ALA A 243 -10.77 -3.93 19.45
N HIS A 244 -10.19 -3.36 18.37
CA HIS A 244 -10.19 -3.93 17.01
C HIS A 244 -8.75 -4.15 16.50
N PRO A 245 -8.04 -5.21 16.93
CA PRO A 245 -6.70 -5.52 16.44
C PRO A 245 -6.67 -5.67 14.91
N GLY A 246 -5.71 -5.03 14.26
CA GLY A 246 -5.61 -4.99 12.79
C GLY A 246 -6.24 -3.77 12.13
N VAL A 247 -6.69 -2.81 12.95
CA VAL A 247 -7.19 -1.51 12.51
C VAL A 247 -6.25 -0.40 12.98
N ALA A 248 -6.12 0.67 12.20
CA ALA A 248 -5.52 1.93 12.61
C ALA A 248 -6.54 3.07 12.41
N ILE A 249 -6.69 3.94 13.41
CA ILE A 249 -7.60 5.08 13.36
C ILE A 249 -6.81 6.39 13.33
N GLY A 250 -6.90 7.12 12.20
CA GLY A 250 -6.34 8.47 12.06
C GLY A 250 -7.40 9.54 12.30
N SER A 251 -7.06 10.64 13.00
CA SER A 251 -7.92 11.80 13.18
C SER A 251 -7.45 12.96 12.31
N TYR A 252 -8.39 13.59 11.61
CA TYR A 252 -8.16 14.68 10.65
C TYR A 252 -9.07 15.86 11.00
N PRO A 253 -8.57 16.81 11.80
CA PRO A 253 -9.37 17.94 12.27
C PRO A 253 -9.71 18.89 11.12
N PHE A 254 -10.87 19.50 11.22
CA PHE A 254 -11.31 20.55 10.32
C PHE A 254 -12.02 21.68 11.06
N PHE A 255 -12.06 22.83 10.42
CA PHE A 255 -12.88 23.96 10.85
C PHE A 255 -13.75 24.40 9.67
N LYS A 256 -15.04 24.09 9.73
CA LYS A 256 -16.02 24.43 8.69
C LYS A 256 -17.23 25.10 9.31
N GLU A 257 -17.72 26.17 8.66
CA GLU A 257 -18.92 26.91 9.07
C GLU A 257 -18.86 27.40 10.54
N GLY A 258 -17.67 27.86 10.98
CA GLY A 258 -17.46 28.37 12.32
C GLY A 258 -17.44 27.29 13.43
N ARG A 259 -17.38 26.01 13.07
CA ARG A 259 -17.36 24.88 14.03
C ARG A 259 -16.15 23.98 13.79
N TYR A 260 -15.58 23.51 14.89
CA TYR A 260 -14.56 22.46 14.86
C TYR A 260 -15.22 21.10 14.67
N GLY A 261 -14.46 20.19 14.10
CA GLY A 261 -14.80 18.79 13.97
C GLY A 261 -13.59 18.00 13.47
N ALA A 262 -13.74 16.70 13.37
CA ALA A 262 -12.73 15.83 12.78
C ALA A 262 -13.36 14.71 11.94
N ASN A 263 -12.62 14.28 10.94
CA ASN A 263 -12.88 13.05 10.20
C ASN A 263 -11.97 11.96 10.76
N PHE A 264 -12.53 10.89 11.24
CA PHE A 264 -11.82 9.72 11.73
C PHE A 264 -11.75 8.70 10.61
N VAL A 265 -10.52 8.36 10.20
CA VAL A 265 -10.27 7.43 9.09
C VAL A 265 -9.78 6.12 9.66
N ILE A 266 -10.63 5.12 9.56
CA ILE A 266 -10.39 3.74 9.98
C ILE A 266 -9.74 3.02 8.80
N ARG A 267 -8.59 2.38 9.01
CA ARG A 267 -7.83 1.68 7.97
C ARG A 267 -7.58 0.24 8.39
N SER A 268 -7.82 -0.69 7.47
CA SER A 268 -7.54 -2.12 7.65
C SER A 268 -7.34 -2.80 6.29
N GLU A 269 -6.57 -3.90 6.25
CA GLU A 269 -6.52 -4.82 5.10
C GLU A 269 -7.78 -5.70 5.02
N ASP A 270 -8.54 -5.81 6.11
CA ASP A 270 -9.83 -6.51 6.17
C ASP A 270 -10.97 -5.48 6.05
N GLU A 271 -11.64 -5.49 4.89
CA GLU A 271 -12.76 -4.61 4.60
C GLU A 271 -13.90 -4.72 5.62
N ARG A 272 -14.23 -5.96 6.03
CA ARG A 272 -15.29 -6.20 7.01
C ARG A 272 -14.91 -5.58 8.36
N LEU A 273 -13.66 -5.78 8.81
CA LEU A 273 -13.17 -5.23 10.07
C LEU A 273 -13.13 -3.70 10.05
N ALA A 274 -12.76 -3.09 8.91
CA ALA A 274 -12.80 -1.63 8.75
C ALA A 274 -14.23 -1.08 8.92
N HIS A 275 -15.23 -1.75 8.28
CA HIS A 275 -16.63 -1.36 8.39
C HIS A 275 -17.21 -1.58 9.79
N GLU A 276 -16.98 -2.75 10.40
CA GLU A 276 -17.43 -3.05 11.78
C GLU A 276 -16.85 -2.04 12.79
N THR A 277 -15.58 -1.70 12.66
CA THR A 277 -14.95 -0.67 13.51
C THR A 277 -15.54 0.72 13.26
N GLY A 278 -15.87 1.05 12.01
CA GLY A 278 -16.53 2.32 11.66
C GLY A 278 -17.93 2.43 12.28
N GLU A 279 -18.67 1.35 12.33
CA GLU A 279 -20.00 1.28 12.96
C GLU A 279 -19.89 1.42 14.50
N ASP A 280 -18.94 0.69 15.15
CA ASP A 280 -18.68 0.79 16.59
C ASP A 280 -18.24 2.21 16.98
N LEU A 281 -17.31 2.81 16.21
CA LEU A 281 -16.90 4.21 16.44
C LEU A 281 -18.08 5.18 16.34
N ALA A 282 -18.94 5.01 15.33
CA ALA A 282 -20.11 5.86 15.17
C ALA A 282 -21.10 5.71 16.33
N GLU A 283 -21.29 4.49 16.88
CA GLU A 283 -22.14 4.26 18.04
C GLU A 283 -21.57 4.91 19.30
N ARG A 284 -20.29 4.71 19.59
CA ARG A 284 -19.60 5.34 20.72
C ARG A 284 -19.63 6.87 20.66
N LEU A 285 -19.50 7.45 19.46
CA LEU A 285 -19.64 8.90 19.27
C LEU A 285 -21.06 9.37 19.61
N ARG A 286 -22.12 8.61 19.24
CA ARG A 286 -23.50 8.94 19.61
C ARG A 286 -23.73 8.87 21.13
N GLU A 287 -23.19 7.83 21.78
CA GLU A 287 -23.26 7.69 23.23
C GLU A 287 -22.56 8.85 23.96
N ALA A 288 -21.47 9.38 23.38
CA ALA A 288 -20.75 10.56 23.87
C ALA A 288 -21.47 11.89 23.52
N GLY A 289 -22.63 11.85 22.86
CA GLY A 289 -23.45 13.04 22.56
C GLY A 289 -23.10 13.74 21.25
N TYR A 290 -22.34 13.11 20.36
CA TYR A 290 -22.03 13.65 19.03
C TYR A 290 -22.91 13.03 17.95
N GLU A 291 -23.05 13.73 16.81
CA GLU A 291 -23.77 13.24 15.64
C GLU A 291 -22.74 12.77 14.59
N PRO A 292 -22.46 11.46 14.46
CA PRO A 292 -21.51 10.96 13.48
C PRO A 292 -22.11 10.96 12.06
N VAL A 293 -21.28 11.27 11.08
CA VAL A 293 -21.61 11.27 9.65
C VAL A 293 -20.74 10.22 8.94
N GLN A 294 -21.37 9.23 8.35
CA GLN A 294 -20.67 8.24 7.53
C GLN A 294 -20.12 8.89 6.25
N GLY A 295 -18.88 8.55 5.88
CA GLY A 295 -18.18 9.15 4.75
C GLY A 295 -17.50 10.48 5.06
N GLY A 296 -17.65 11.02 6.29
CA GLY A 296 -17.00 12.26 6.72
C GLY A 296 -17.86 13.53 6.55
N ILE A 297 -17.31 14.66 6.95
CA ILE A 297 -17.93 16.00 6.88
C ILE A 297 -17.12 16.92 5.97
#